data_598f1939ef3a45d8d2a132094b52baeb
#
_entry.id   598f1939ef3a45d8d2a132094b52baeb
#
_cell.length_a   1.000
_cell.length_b   1.000
_cell.length_c   1.000
_cell.angle_alpha   90.00
_cell.angle_beta   90.00
_cell.angle_gamma   90.00
#
_symmetry.space_group_name_H-M   'P 1'
#
loop_
_entity.id
_entity.type
_entity.pdbx_description
1 polymer ?
#
loop_
_entity_poly.entity_id
_entity_poly.type
_entity_poly.pdbx_seq_one_letter_code
_entity_poly.pdbx_strand_id
1 'polypeptide(L)'
;MPKAGKVSTKENASARKSTVGGFLLSHTLTSRRFWKMPEPKSRKPGLPVTIEDRLRGAIWGQFVGDAAALGTLWIYDLDELGRKFPGGVNGFEQPQKGHYHFPRQAGDQTHYGDGALVLLESIADRGRFEVKDFSRRFVETFQPGIYSGYIDHATKETLENYSRSVERNPNAEFNFQNGADDDQLGTAARLASLVVHNYRDPDLLSLVESATRVSQNNPVAIACMKFNALLLLELFEGKEVPAAVRDVEERVGLMGFGPEVCKKSQAAREADQEEVVKATLAFGQSCPLEHSFPSASRRF
;
A
#
# COMPACT_ATOMS: atom_id res chain seq x y z
N MET A 1 -14.75 -53.91 -50.39
CA MET A 1 -15.03 -55.19 -49.73
C MET A 1 -13.75 -56.03 -49.70
N PRO A 2 -13.37 -56.74 -48.60
CA PRO A 2 -14.14 -57.22 -47.47
C PRO A 2 -13.58 -56.69 -46.10
N LYS A 3 -14.41 -56.51 -45.12
CA LYS A 3 -14.87 -57.25 -43.92
C LYS A 3 -13.78 -57.61 -42.92
N ALA A 4 -13.85 -56.90 -41.79
CA ALA A 4 -14.08 -57.35 -40.41
C ALA A 4 -13.05 -58.28 -39.73
N GLY A 5 -12.67 -57.91 -38.57
CA GLY A 5 -12.02 -58.73 -37.55
C GLY A 5 -11.85 -57.98 -36.23
N LYS A 6 -12.81 -58.16 -35.30
CA LYS A 6 -12.67 -57.82 -33.87
C LYS A 6 -11.78 -58.86 -33.22
N VAL A 7 -10.75 -58.46 -32.49
CA VAL A 7 -10.16 -59.30 -31.44
C VAL A 7 -9.98 -58.42 -30.19
N SER A 8 -10.62 -58.88 -29.13
CA SER A 8 -10.54 -58.42 -27.76
C SER A 8 -9.34 -59.11 -27.10
N THR A 9 -8.46 -58.33 -26.47
CA THR A 9 -7.60 -58.89 -25.42
C THR A 9 -7.54 -57.90 -24.26
N LYS A 10 -8.08 -58.36 -23.15
CA LYS A 10 -7.88 -57.79 -21.82
C LYS A 10 -6.47 -58.08 -21.40
N GLU A 11 -5.68 -57.09 -21.04
CA GLU A 11 -4.53 -57.30 -20.19
C GLU A 11 -4.55 -56.31 -19.04
N ASN A 12 -4.52 -56.90 -17.85
CA ASN A 12 -4.40 -56.22 -16.56
C ASN A 12 -3.02 -55.60 -16.44
N ALA A 13 -2.92 -54.29 -16.23
CA ALA A 13 -1.74 -53.62 -15.74
C ALA A 13 -2.02 -52.97 -14.39
N SER A 14 -1.45 -53.59 -13.38
CA SER A 14 -1.38 -53.14 -11.99
C SER A 14 -0.75 -51.75 -11.92
N ALA A 15 -1.54 -50.71 -11.64
CA ALA A 15 -1.04 -49.39 -11.35
C ALA A 15 -0.55 -49.34 -9.90
N ARG A 16 0.75 -49.28 -9.69
CA ARG A 16 1.36 -48.91 -8.42
C ARG A 16 0.93 -47.48 -8.07
N LYS A 17 0.16 -47.34 -7.01
CA LYS A 17 -0.11 -46.04 -6.35
C LYS A 17 1.17 -45.59 -5.67
N SER A 18 1.87 -44.63 -6.24
CA SER A 18 2.85 -43.82 -5.52
C SER A 18 2.09 -42.76 -4.75
N THR A 19 2.01 -42.93 -3.45
CA THR A 19 1.47 -41.95 -2.51
C THR A 19 2.49 -40.82 -2.36
N VAL A 20 2.39 -39.80 -3.20
CA VAL A 20 3.04 -38.51 -2.90
C VAL A 20 2.09 -37.79 -1.98
N GLY A 21 2.55 -37.61 -0.72
CA GLY A 21 1.80 -36.88 0.29
C GLY A 21 1.55 -35.44 -0.15
N GLY A 22 0.37 -35.18 -0.63
CA GLY A 22 -0.14 -33.84 -0.84
C GLY A 22 -0.42 -33.18 0.50
N PHE A 23 0.48 -32.35 0.97
CA PHE A 23 0.17 -31.36 1.99
C PHE A 23 -0.76 -30.32 1.33
N LEU A 24 -2.05 -30.57 1.40
CA LEU A 24 -3.08 -29.55 1.22
C LEU A 24 -3.01 -28.64 2.45
N LEU A 25 -2.19 -27.61 2.37
CA LEU A 25 -2.32 -26.44 3.22
C LEU A 25 -3.56 -25.65 2.77
N SER A 26 -4.71 -26.11 3.23
CA SER A 26 -5.89 -25.24 3.32
C SER A 26 -5.59 -24.18 4.38
N HIS A 27 -4.93 -23.10 4.02
CA HIS A 27 -4.95 -21.90 4.81
C HIS A 27 -6.34 -21.25 4.70
N THR A 28 -7.34 -21.93 5.28
CA THR A 28 -8.47 -21.19 5.81
C THR A 28 -7.90 -20.28 6.89
N LEU A 29 -8.00 -18.98 6.65
CA LEU A 29 -7.77 -17.89 7.61
C LEU A 29 -8.71 -18.04 8.84
N THR A 30 -8.51 -19.08 9.66
CA THR A 30 -9.24 -19.36 10.89
C THR A 30 -8.29 -19.56 12.06
N SER A 31 -7.36 -18.61 12.23
CA SER A 31 -6.87 -18.29 13.56
C SER A 31 -6.88 -16.76 13.72
N ARG A 32 -8.08 -16.18 13.69
CA ARG A 32 -8.33 -14.89 14.31
C ARG A 32 -8.03 -15.06 15.80
N ARG A 33 -6.77 -15.00 16.20
CA ARG A 33 -6.45 -14.44 17.51
C ARG A 33 -6.84 -12.97 17.41
N PHE A 34 -8.13 -12.72 17.64
CA PHE A 34 -8.59 -11.39 17.95
C PHE A 34 -7.73 -10.91 19.12
N TRP A 35 -6.78 -10.03 18.83
CA TRP A 35 -6.35 -9.09 19.83
C TRP A 35 -7.64 -8.44 20.29
N LYS A 36 -8.10 -8.78 21.52
CA LYS A 36 -9.08 -7.96 22.20
C LYS A 36 -8.38 -6.63 22.44
N MET A 37 -8.40 -5.76 21.44
CA MET A 37 -8.15 -4.35 21.69
C MET A 37 -9.14 -3.96 22.78
N PRO A 38 -8.67 -3.39 23.90
CA PRO A 38 -9.62 -2.82 24.85
C PRO A 38 -10.49 -1.86 24.04
N GLU A 39 -11.81 -1.97 24.18
CA GLU A 39 -12.73 -1.06 23.52
C GLU A 39 -12.22 0.35 23.71
N PRO A 40 -12.11 1.16 22.65
CA PRO A 40 -11.65 2.53 22.79
C PRO A 40 -12.61 3.20 23.76
N LYS A 41 -12.12 3.47 24.97
CA LYS A 41 -12.90 4.23 25.95
C LYS A 41 -13.25 5.53 25.24
N SER A 42 -14.54 5.75 25.00
CA SER A 42 -15.02 6.98 24.38
C SER A 42 -14.37 8.15 25.11
N ARG A 43 -13.56 8.91 24.39
CA ARG A 43 -12.83 10.03 24.97
C ARG A 43 -13.85 11.03 25.50
N LYS A 44 -13.71 11.44 26.74
CA LYS A 44 -14.56 12.51 27.28
C LYS A 44 -14.30 13.78 26.45
N PRO A 45 -15.36 14.46 25.97
CA PRO A 45 -15.19 15.71 25.25
C PRO A 45 -14.38 16.72 26.09
N GLY A 46 -13.42 17.42 25.46
CA GLY A 46 -12.64 18.48 26.10
C GLY A 46 -11.26 18.06 26.63
N LEU A 47 -10.87 16.78 26.60
CA LEU A 47 -9.48 16.41 26.94
C LEU A 47 -8.53 16.73 25.78
N PRO A 48 -7.27 17.18 26.06
CA PRO A 48 -6.27 17.43 25.02
C PRO A 48 -5.90 16.12 24.29
N VAL A 49 -5.64 16.18 22.98
CA VAL A 49 -5.20 15.02 22.18
C VAL A 49 -3.80 14.62 22.63
N THR A 50 -3.63 13.39 23.09
CA THR A 50 -2.33 12.86 23.51
C THR A 50 -1.53 12.37 22.29
N ILE A 51 -0.22 12.13 22.49
CA ILE A 51 0.60 11.52 21.45
C ILE A 51 0.10 10.10 21.11
N GLU A 52 -0.36 9.32 22.08
CA GLU A 52 -0.91 7.99 21.86
C GLU A 52 -2.19 8.04 21.00
N ASP A 53 -3.03 9.06 21.19
CA ASP A 53 -4.21 9.27 20.34
C ASP A 53 -3.80 9.54 18.89
N ARG A 54 -2.75 10.36 18.68
CA ARG A 54 -2.24 10.67 17.34
C ARG A 54 -1.61 9.45 16.67
N LEU A 55 -0.79 8.69 17.40
CA LEU A 55 -0.17 7.46 16.90
C LEU A 55 -1.23 6.44 16.49
N ARG A 56 -2.24 6.21 17.33
CA ARG A 56 -3.38 5.32 16.99
C ARG A 56 -4.18 5.87 15.82
N GLY A 57 -4.43 7.18 15.80
CA GLY A 57 -5.13 7.86 14.72
C GLY A 57 -4.44 7.71 13.39
N ALA A 58 -3.10 7.76 13.33
CA ALA A 58 -2.33 7.55 12.11
C ALA A 58 -2.48 6.13 11.55
N ILE A 59 -2.41 5.10 12.41
CA ILE A 59 -2.62 3.71 11.97
C ILE A 59 -4.05 3.50 11.47
N TRP A 60 -5.05 3.92 12.25
CA TRP A 60 -6.45 3.78 11.82
C TRP A 60 -6.77 4.61 10.60
N GLY A 61 -6.25 5.85 10.53
CA GLY A 61 -6.46 6.76 9.41
C GLY A 61 -5.94 6.19 8.09
N GLN A 62 -4.81 5.50 8.11
CA GLN A 62 -4.25 4.79 6.96
C GLN A 62 -5.24 3.77 6.38
N PHE A 63 -5.84 2.92 7.20
CA PHE A 63 -6.79 1.89 6.76
C PHE A 63 -8.16 2.47 6.41
N VAL A 64 -8.64 3.43 7.20
CA VAL A 64 -9.92 4.12 6.94
C VAL A 64 -9.84 4.91 5.63
N GLY A 65 -8.73 5.60 5.38
CA GLY A 65 -8.51 6.36 4.14
C GLY A 65 -8.48 5.47 2.91
N ASP A 66 -7.78 4.33 2.97
CA ASP A 66 -7.73 3.37 1.87
C ASP A 66 -9.12 2.76 1.59
N ALA A 67 -9.83 2.32 2.63
CA ALA A 67 -11.17 1.77 2.49
C ALA A 67 -12.18 2.81 1.95
N ALA A 68 -12.05 4.09 2.35
CA ALA A 68 -12.90 5.16 1.83
C ALA A 68 -12.62 5.46 0.34
N ALA A 69 -11.38 5.30 -0.10
CA ALA A 69 -11.01 5.50 -1.50
C ALA A 69 -11.43 4.33 -2.41
N LEU A 70 -11.65 3.14 -1.87
CA LEU A 70 -11.82 1.88 -2.62
C LEU A 70 -12.78 1.98 -3.81
N GLY A 71 -13.98 2.55 -3.61
CA GLY A 71 -15.02 2.56 -4.64
C GLY A 71 -14.80 3.62 -5.73
N THR A 72 -13.94 4.59 -5.49
CA THR A 72 -13.70 5.74 -6.37
C THR A 72 -12.27 5.81 -6.92
N LEU A 73 -11.38 4.96 -6.42
CA LEU A 73 -9.97 4.95 -6.83
C LEU A 73 -9.83 4.79 -8.34
N TRP A 74 -9.03 5.68 -8.96
CA TRP A 74 -8.77 5.72 -10.42
C TRP A 74 -9.97 6.02 -11.32
N ILE A 75 -11.06 6.58 -10.78
CA ILE A 75 -12.09 7.19 -11.61
C ILE A 75 -11.69 8.64 -11.85
N TYR A 76 -10.96 8.88 -12.93
CA TYR A 76 -10.43 10.20 -13.28
C TYR A 76 -11.44 11.07 -14.04
N ASP A 77 -12.39 10.47 -14.75
CA ASP A 77 -13.46 11.19 -15.46
C ASP A 77 -14.50 11.66 -14.45
N LEU A 78 -14.61 12.98 -14.30
CA LEU A 78 -15.55 13.62 -13.36
C LEU A 78 -17.02 13.37 -13.73
N ASP A 79 -17.33 13.25 -15.03
CA ASP A 79 -18.68 12.92 -15.48
C ASP A 79 -19.02 11.47 -15.17
N GLU A 80 -18.05 10.55 -15.31
CA GLU A 80 -18.20 9.17 -14.87
C GLU A 80 -18.40 9.09 -13.35
N LEU A 81 -17.59 9.82 -12.58
CA LEU A 81 -17.71 9.87 -11.14
C LEU A 81 -19.10 10.40 -10.71
N GLY A 82 -19.56 11.48 -11.33
CA GLY A 82 -20.90 12.05 -11.08
C GLY A 82 -22.05 11.12 -11.47
N ARG A 83 -21.90 10.36 -12.55
CA ARG A 83 -22.91 9.34 -12.95
C ARG A 83 -22.93 8.15 -11.98
N LYS A 84 -21.78 7.70 -11.49
CA LYS A 84 -21.70 6.57 -10.56
C LYS A 84 -22.13 6.94 -9.15
N PHE A 85 -21.89 8.17 -8.74
CA PHE A 85 -22.16 8.67 -7.40
C PHE A 85 -22.94 10.00 -7.46
N PRO A 86 -24.23 9.98 -7.91
CA PRO A 86 -25.00 11.20 -8.14
C PRO A 86 -25.31 11.99 -6.86
N GLY A 87 -25.21 11.33 -5.70
CA GLY A 87 -25.32 11.96 -4.36
C GLY A 87 -23.99 12.48 -3.79
N GLY A 88 -22.90 12.40 -4.55
CA GLY A 88 -21.55 12.59 -4.06
C GLY A 88 -21.03 11.36 -3.31
N VAL A 89 -19.74 11.38 -2.95
CA VAL A 89 -19.08 10.32 -2.17
C VAL A 89 -19.18 10.69 -0.70
N ASN A 90 -20.00 9.97 0.08
CA ASN A 90 -20.34 10.33 1.45
C ASN A 90 -19.94 9.27 2.48
N GLY A 91 -19.24 8.20 2.05
CA GLY A 91 -18.85 7.10 2.93
C GLY A 91 -17.96 6.08 2.23
N PHE A 92 -18.05 4.85 2.68
CA PHE A 92 -17.37 3.73 2.05
C PHE A 92 -18.21 3.25 0.85
N GLU A 93 -17.73 3.52 -0.33
CA GLU A 93 -18.43 3.16 -1.56
C GLU A 93 -17.98 1.79 -2.08
N GLN A 94 -18.94 0.97 -2.53
CA GLN A 94 -18.61 -0.31 -3.13
C GLN A 94 -18.14 -0.12 -4.59
N PRO A 95 -17.02 -0.78 -5.00
CA PRO A 95 -16.60 -0.78 -6.39
C PRO A 95 -17.68 -1.35 -7.29
N GLN A 96 -18.08 -0.60 -8.32
CA GLN A 96 -19.08 -1.04 -9.28
C GLN A 96 -18.48 -1.98 -10.33
N LYS A 97 -19.32 -2.78 -11.01
CA LYS A 97 -18.87 -3.66 -12.09
C LYS A 97 -18.08 -2.87 -13.15
N GLY A 98 -16.91 -3.38 -13.49
CA GLY A 98 -15.94 -2.73 -14.39
C GLY A 98 -14.90 -1.89 -13.69
N HIS A 99 -15.00 -1.68 -12.40
CA HIS A 99 -13.96 -1.06 -11.58
C HIS A 99 -12.83 -2.08 -11.30
N TYR A 100 -11.58 -1.59 -11.16
CA TYR A 100 -10.40 -2.43 -10.91
C TYR A 100 -10.52 -3.31 -9.64
N HIS A 101 -11.19 -2.81 -8.62
CA HIS A 101 -11.36 -3.49 -7.34
C HIS A 101 -12.67 -4.28 -7.22
N PHE A 102 -13.50 -4.33 -8.26
CA PHE A 102 -14.68 -5.23 -8.24
C PHE A 102 -14.21 -6.70 -8.12
N PRO A 103 -14.84 -7.55 -7.29
CA PRO A 103 -16.07 -7.40 -6.53
C PRO A 103 -15.89 -7.09 -5.00
N ARG A 104 -14.85 -6.36 -4.60
CA ARG A 104 -14.66 -5.99 -3.19
C ARG A 104 -15.88 -5.26 -2.65
N GLN A 105 -16.09 -5.35 -1.34
CA GLN A 105 -17.22 -4.75 -0.66
C GLN A 105 -16.85 -3.37 -0.08
N ALA A 106 -17.86 -2.54 0.21
CA ALA A 106 -17.66 -1.29 0.92
C ALA A 106 -16.97 -1.55 2.27
N GLY A 107 -15.88 -0.83 2.54
CA GLY A 107 -15.08 -1.01 3.74
C GLY A 107 -13.94 -2.03 3.62
N ASP A 108 -13.85 -2.80 2.52
CA ASP A 108 -12.65 -3.59 2.22
C ASP A 108 -11.48 -2.65 1.90
N GLN A 109 -10.27 -3.20 1.93
CA GLN A 109 -9.05 -2.49 1.55
C GLN A 109 -8.79 -2.61 0.05
N THR A 110 -8.04 -1.65 -0.53
CA THR A 110 -7.39 -1.85 -1.82
C THR A 110 -6.13 -2.70 -1.64
N HIS A 111 -5.39 -2.99 -2.71
CA HIS A 111 -4.07 -3.63 -2.61
C HIS A 111 -3.06 -2.77 -1.82
N TYR A 112 -3.25 -1.45 -1.75
CA TYR A 112 -2.41 -0.57 -0.91
C TYR A 112 -2.66 -0.81 0.57
N GLY A 113 -3.93 -0.89 0.99
CA GLY A 113 -4.29 -1.23 2.37
C GLY A 113 -3.92 -2.67 2.73
N ASP A 114 -4.06 -3.62 1.80
CA ASP A 114 -3.57 -4.99 2.02
C ASP A 114 -2.04 -5.01 2.22
N GLY A 115 -1.27 -4.23 1.44
CA GLY A 115 0.17 -4.06 1.63
C GLY A 115 0.53 -3.37 2.95
N ALA A 116 -0.30 -2.44 3.41
CA ALA A 116 -0.16 -1.82 4.73
C ALA A 116 -0.39 -2.82 5.87
N LEU A 117 -1.35 -3.73 5.71
CA LEU A 117 -1.61 -4.81 6.66
C LEU A 117 -0.41 -5.78 6.72
N VAL A 118 0.15 -6.16 5.58
CA VAL A 118 1.35 -7.01 5.51
C VAL A 118 2.52 -6.39 6.30
N LEU A 119 2.75 -5.09 6.15
CA LEU A 119 3.80 -4.39 6.90
C LEU A 119 3.48 -4.32 8.39
N LEU A 120 2.25 -4.00 8.76
CA LEU A 120 1.82 -3.94 10.16
C LEU A 120 1.96 -5.31 10.86
N GLU A 121 1.54 -6.38 10.20
CA GLU A 121 1.69 -7.75 10.71
C GLU A 121 3.16 -8.16 10.84
N SER A 122 4.00 -7.82 9.86
CA SER A 122 5.45 -8.07 9.92
C SER A 122 6.07 -7.39 11.16
N ILE A 123 5.76 -6.11 11.38
CA ILE A 123 6.25 -5.36 12.54
C ILE A 123 5.70 -5.96 13.85
N ALA A 124 4.40 -6.28 13.91
CA ALA A 124 3.77 -6.82 15.09
C ALA A 124 4.34 -8.19 15.51
N ASP A 125 4.60 -9.07 14.54
CA ASP A 125 5.13 -10.41 14.79
C ASP A 125 6.61 -10.39 15.18
N ARG A 126 7.40 -9.44 14.61
CA ARG A 126 8.83 -9.31 14.88
C ARG A 126 9.16 -8.39 16.04
N GLY A 127 8.21 -7.55 16.48
CA GLY A 127 8.44 -6.50 17.46
C GLY A 127 9.35 -5.39 16.94
N ARG A 128 9.68 -5.36 15.66
CA ARG A 128 10.49 -4.36 14.96
C ARG A 128 10.31 -4.45 13.44
N PHE A 129 10.69 -3.41 12.72
CA PHE A 129 10.76 -3.51 11.27
C PHE A 129 11.99 -4.33 10.82
N GLU A 130 11.75 -5.38 10.05
CA GLU A 130 12.76 -6.20 9.37
C GLU A 130 12.47 -6.25 7.88
N VAL A 131 13.29 -5.59 7.08
CA VAL A 131 13.07 -5.52 5.62
C VAL A 131 13.00 -6.90 4.95
N LYS A 132 13.79 -7.88 5.42
CA LYS A 132 13.76 -9.25 4.90
C LYS A 132 12.43 -9.96 5.18
N ASP A 133 11.86 -9.78 6.38
CA ASP A 133 10.56 -10.37 6.71
C ASP A 133 9.42 -9.68 5.95
N PHE A 134 9.45 -8.36 5.90
CA PHE A 134 8.45 -7.59 5.16
C PHE A 134 8.47 -7.92 3.66
N SER A 135 9.64 -7.89 3.01
CA SER A 135 9.74 -8.17 1.58
C SER A 135 9.31 -9.60 1.23
N ARG A 136 9.68 -10.59 2.06
CA ARG A 136 9.22 -11.97 1.90
C ARG A 136 7.69 -12.06 1.98
N ARG A 137 7.08 -11.50 3.03
CA ARG A 137 5.61 -11.48 3.20
C ARG A 137 4.91 -10.73 2.06
N PHE A 138 5.49 -9.62 1.61
CA PHE A 138 4.96 -8.85 0.49
C PHE A 138 4.89 -9.69 -0.79
N VAL A 139 5.99 -10.35 -1.14
CA VAL A 139 6.03 -11.25 -2.30
C VAL A 139 5.06 -12.41 -2.14
N GLU A 140 5.05 -13.10 -0.98
CA GLU A 140 4.16 -14.23 -0.71
C GLU A 140 2.67 -13.83 -0.81
N THR A 141 2.32 -12.64 -0.34
CA THR A 141 0.93 -12.14 -0.37
C THR A 141 0.46 -11.83 -1.77
N PHE A 142 1.29 -11.12 -2.56
CA PHE A 142 0.86 -10.58 -3.86
C PHE A 142 1.18 -11.50 -5.05
N GLN A 143 1.66 -12.72 -4.82
CA GLN A 143 1.96 -13.67 -5.89
C GLN A 143 0.76 -13.93 -6.82
N PRO A 144 0.99 -14.03 -8.15
CA PRO A 144 -0.03 -14.46 -9.09
C PRO A 144 -0.67 -15.79 -8.69
N GLY A 145 -2.00 -15.84 -8.69
CA GLY A 145 -2.75 -17.04 -8.28
C GLY A 145 -2.97 -17.20 -6.78
N ILE A 146 -2.30 -16.41 -5.95
CA ILE A 146 -2.52 -16.30 -4.49
C ILE A 146 -3.40 -15.10 -4.20
N TYR A 147 -2.98 -13.92 -4.66
CA TYR A 147 -3.73 -12.69 -4.49
C TYR A 147 -4.85 -12.58 -5.52
N SER A 148 -6.07 -12.41 -5.05
CA SER A 148 -7.27 -12.33 -5.91
C SER A 148 -7.68 -10.90 -6.27
N GLY A 149 -7.01 -9.89 -5.70
CA GLY A 149 -7.27 -8.48 -5.97
C GLY A 149 -6.48 -7.93 -7.16
N TYR A 150 -6.82 -6.71 -7.56
CA TYR A 150 -5.98 -5.95 -8.49
C TYR A 150 -4.69 -5.51 -7.78
N ILE A 151 -3.58 -5.50 -8.51
CA ILE A 151 -2.30 -4.95 -8.08
C ILE A 151 -1.84 -3.86 -9.06
N ASP A 152 -1.19 -2.83 -8.52
CA ASP A 152 -0.66 -1.72 -9.32
C ASP A 152 0.62 -2.10 -10.09
N HIS A 153 1.08 -1.14 -10.91
CA HIS A 153 2.28 -1.32 -11.72
C HIS A 153 3.52 -1.61 -10.87
N ALA A 154 3.73 -0.86 -9.79
CA ALA A 154 4.88 -1.01 -8.91
C ALA A 154 4.93 -2.40 -8.27
N THR A 155 3.81 -2.88 -7.75
CA THR A 155 3.70 -4.23 -7.18
C THR A 155 3.96 -5.30 -8.24
N LYS A 156 3.34 -5.18 -9.41
CA LYS A 156 3.49 -6.14 -10.51
C LYS A 156 4.95 -6.22 -10.98
N GLU A 157 5.58 -5.09 -11.27
CA GLU A 157 6.97 -5.05 -11.72
C GLU A 157 7.93 -5.60 -10.67
N THR A 158 7.70 -5.29 -9.39
CA THR A 158 8.48 -5.86 -8.27
C THR A 158 8.43 -7.38 -8.26
N LEU A 159 7.25 -7.97 -8.42
CA LEU A 159 7.08 -9.42 -8.48
C LEU A 159 7.75 -10.03 -9.70
N GLU A 160 7.64 -9.38 -10.87
CA GLU A 160 8.29 -9.82 -12.10
C GLU A 160 9.82 -9.75 -12.00
N ASN A 161 10.36 -8.69 -11.39
CA ASN A 161 11.79 -8.54 -11.14
C ASN A 161 12.31 -9.64 -10.19
N TYR A 162 11.57 -9.92 -9.13
CA TYR A 162 11.92 -10.99 -8.19
C TYR A 162 11.82 -12.36 -8.86
N SER A 163 10.76 -12.65 -9.62
CA SER A 163 10.63 -13.91 -10.37
C SER A 163 11.83 -14.14 -11.30
N ARG A 164 12.20 -13.13 -12.06
CA ARG A 164 13.41 -13.19 -12.92
C ARG A 164 14.70 -13.45 -12.15
N SER A 165 14.79 -12.96 -10.92
CA SER A 165 15.94 -13.25 -10.05
C SER A 165 15.96 -14.71 -9.60
N VAL A 166 14.81 -15.28 -9.24
CA VAL A 166 14.66 -16.69 -8.84
C VAL A 166 14.87 -17.63 -10.03
N GLU A 167 14.41 -17.28 -11.23
CA GLU A 167 14.67 -18.06 -12.45
C GLU A 167 16.17 -18.19 -12.77
N ARG A 168 16.94 -17.12 -12.51
CA ARG A 168 18.41 -17.12 -12.68
C ARG A 168 19.14 -17.85 -11.55
N ASN A 169 18.64 -17.76 -10.35
CA ASN A 169 19.16 -18.38 -9.16
C ASN A 169 18.01 -18.81 -8.23
N PRO A 170 17.66 -20.11 -8.16
CA PRO A 170 16.57 -20.59 -7.31
C PRO A 170 16.72 -20.28 -5.81
N ASN A 171 17.92 -19.93 -5.36
CA ASN A 171 18.20 -19.50 -3.99
C ASN A 171 18.30 -17.96 -3.84
N ALA A 172 17.84 -17.21 -4.83
CA ALA A 172 17.88 -15.75 -4.75
C ALA A 172 16.98 -15.25 -3.61
N GLU A 173 17.56 -14.47 -2.70
CA GLU A 173 16.79 -13.70 -1.75
C GLU A 173 16.32 -12.39 -2.40
N PHE A 174 15.20 -11.86 -1.90
CA PHE A 174 14.75 -10.53 -2.29
C PHE A 174 15.80 -9.47 -1.94
N ASN A 175 16.04 -8.55 -2.86
CA ASN A 175 16.88 -7.38 -2.65
C ASN A 175 16.25 -6.14 -3.31
N PHE A 176 16.77 -4.95 -3.04
CA PHE A 176 16.17 -3.71 -3.53
C PHE A 176 16.18 -3.53 -5.05
N GLN A 177 17.01 -4.28 -5.79
CA GLN A 177 16.97 -4.30 -7.26
C GLN A 177 15.70 -4.97 -7.81
N ASN A 178 14.95 -5.66 -6.94
CA ASN A 178 13.66 -6.22 -7.31
C ASN A 178 12.53 -5.19 -7.22
N GLY A 179 12.66 -4.17 -6.37
CA GLY A 179 11.69 -3.08 -6.32
C GLY A 179 11.59 -2.34 -7.66
N ALA A 180 10.38 -2.00 -8.06
CA ALA A 180 10.11 -1.28 -9.31
C ALA A 180 10.76 0.11 -9.32
N ASP A 181 11.17 0.59 -10.49
CA ASP A 181 11.50 2.01 -10.69
C ASP A 181 10.21 2.78 -10.96
N ASP A 182 9.46 3.03 -9.89
CA ASP A 182 8.13 3.63 -9.95
C ASP A 182 8.04 4.84 -9.02
N ASP A 183 7.56 5.96 -9.56
CA ASP A 183 7.47 7.27 -8.92
C ASP A 183 6.05 7.64 -8.44
N GLN A 184 5.25 6.67 -8.00
CA GLN A 184 3.90 6.91 -7.50
C GLN A 184 3.82 6.96 -5.97
N LEU A 185 2.63 7.35 -5.43
CA LEU A 185 2.40 7.44 -3.98
C LEU A 185 2.12 6.09 -3.28
N GLY A 186 2.22 4.96 -3.95
CA GLY A 186 1.80 3.65 -3.44
C GLY A 186 2.33 3.30 -2.05
N THR A 187 3.61 3.61 -1.78
CA THR A 187 4.23 3.35 -0.46
C THR A 187 3.66 4.22 0.65
N ALA A 188 3.12 5.41 0.34
CA ALA A 188 2.54 6.31 1.35
C ALA A 188 1.39 5.64 2.12
N ALA A 189 0.61 4.80 1.46
CA ALA A 189 -0.52 4.10 2.05
C ALA A 189 -0.16 3.15 3.21
N ARG A 190 1.10 2.72 3.34
CA ARG A 190 1.57 1.82 4.41
C ARG A 190 2.56 2.47 5.38
N LEU A 191 2.90 3.74 5.17
CA LEU A 191 3.98 4.42 5.89
C LEU A 191 3.67 4.61 7.37
N ALA A 192 2.40 4.88 7.74
CA ALA A 192 2.04 5.20 9.11
C ALA A 192 2.40 4.09 10.11
N SER A 193 2.23 2.82 9.75
CA SER A 193 2.59 1.69 10.61
C SER A 193 4.09 1.67 10.95
N LEU A 194 4.95 1.95 9.97
CA LEU A 194 6.38 2.02 10.14
C LEU A 194 6.79 3.22 11.03
N VAL A 195 6.25 4.40 10.71
CA VAL A 195 6.60 5.64 11.43
C VAL A 195 6.12 5.58 12.87
N VAL A 196 4.91 5.10 13.12
CA VAL A 196 4.36 4.95 14.47
C VAL A 196 5.21 4.01 15.33
N HIS A 197 5.66 2.90 14.77
CA HIS A 197 6.50 1.97 15.53
C HIS A 197 7.88 2.55 15.85
N ASN A 198 8.42 3.36 14.95
CA ASN A 198 9.80 3.85 15.00
C ASN A 198 9.90 5.39 15.23
N TYR A 199 8.86 6.04 15.76
CA TYR A 199 8.80 7.52 15.82
C TYR A 199 9.89 8.18 16.69
N ARG A 200 10.57 7.41 17.53
CA ARG A 200 11.72 7.84 18.35
C ARG A 200 13.05 7.26 17.88
N ASP A 201 13.04 6.49 16.80
CA ASP A 201 14.25 5.87 16.28
C ASP A 201 15.05 6.90 15.46
N PRO A 202 16.33 7.15 15.79
CA PRO A 202 17.17 8.06 15.02
C PRO A 202 17.39 7.61 13.58
N ASP A 203 17.27 6.31 13.30
CA ASP A 203 17.44 5.71 11.98
C ASP A 203 16.14 5.64 11.17
N LEU A 204 15.03 6.25 11.65
CA LEU A 204 13.72 6.19 11.01
C LEU A 204 13.77 6.44 9.50
N LEU A 205 14.51 7.45 9.03
CA LEU A 205 14.56 7.77 7.60
C LEU A 205 15.25 6.68 6.76
N SER A 206 16.18 5.94 7.34
CA SER A 206 16.80 4.77 6.71
C SER A 206 15.83 3.59 6.65
N LEU A 207 15.00 3.42 7.70
CA LEU A 207 13.94 2.41 7.71
C LEU A 207 12.86 2.73 6.67
N VAL A 208 12.46 4.00 6.57
CA VAL A 208 11.51 4.50 5.54
C VAL A 208 12.05 4.24 4.12
N GLU A 209 13.31 4.55 3.87
CA GLU A 209 13.96 4.25 2.59
C GLU A 209 13.91 2.75 2.30
N SER A 210 14.31 1.91 3.26
CA SER A 210 14.33 0.46 3.09
C SER A 210 12.93 -0.11 2.83
N ALA A 211 11.90 0.37 3.52
CA ALA A 211 10.52 -0.04 3.30
C ALA A 211 9.96 0.40 1.94
N THR A 212 10.35 1.60 1.49
CA THR A 212 9.97 2.14 0.18
C THR A 212 10.58 1.30 -0.94
N ARG A 213 11.87 1.00 -0.85
CA ARG A 213 12.61 0.22 -1.86
C ARG A 213 12.07 -1.18 -2.09
N VAL A 214 11.25 -1.73 -1.21
CA VAL A 214 10.63 -3.05 -1.40
C VAL A 214 9.74 -3.08 -2.65
N SER A 215 8.98 -2.01 -2.90
CA SER A 215 8.10 -1.95 -4.09
C SER A 215 8.35 -0.73 -4.98
N GLN A 216 9.06 0.29 -4.50
CA GLN A 216 9.36 1.51 -5.25
C GLN A 216 10.83 1.90 -5.02
N ASN A 217 11.73 1.31 -5.79
CA ASN A 217 13.17 1.62 -5.75
C ASN A 217 13.50 2.84 -6.63
N ASN A 218 12.77 3.93 -6.40
CA ASN A 218 12.88 5.19 -7.13
C ASN A 218 13.32 6.32 -6.18
N PRO A 219 14.32 7.14 -6.52
CA PRO A 219 14.85 8.15 -5.62
C PRO A 219 13.87 9.27 -5.28
N VAL A 220 12.97 9.64 -6.21
CA VAL A 220 11.95 10.67 -5.95
C VAL A 220 10.88 10.11 -5.01
N ALA A 221 10.43 8.87 -5.22
CA ALA A 221 9.51 8.20 -4.32
C ALA A 221 10.08 8.10 -2.90
N ILE A 222 11.37 7.74 -2.75
CA ILE A 222 12.05 7.68 -1.47
C ILE A 222 12.07 9.06 -0.79
N ALA A 223 12.39 10.13 -1.52
CA ALA A 223 12.41 11.48 -0.99
C ALA A 223 11.01 11.95 -0.54
N CYS A 224 9.96 11.64 -1.31
CA CYS A 224 8.57 11.89 -0.92
C CYS A 224 8.17 11.11 0.34
N MET A 225 8.59 9.86 0.48
CA MET A 225 8.29 9.07 1.68
C MET A 225 9.02 9.60 2.92
N LYS A 226 10.26 10.08 2.77
CA LYS A 226 10.98 10.77 3.85
C LYS A 226 10.27 12.06 4.26
N PHE A 227 9.75 12.83 3.30
CA PHE A 227 8.93 14.01 3.58
C PHE A 227 7.68 13.63 4.40
N ASN A 228 6.92 12.65 3.95
CA ASN A 228 5.72 12.21 4.64
C ASN A 228 6.01 11.66 6.05
N ALA A 229 7.11 10.93 6.22
CA ALA A 229 7.52 10.42 7.53
C ALA A 229 7.85 11.55 8.50
N LEU A 230 8.60 12.56 8.06
CA LEU A 230 8.92 13.73 8.86
C LEU A 230 7.67 14.54 9.20
N LEU A 231 6.75 14.68 8.24
CA LEU A 231 5.47 15.35 8.50
C LEU A 231 4.65 14.64 9.57
N LEU A 232 4.57 13.31 9.52
CA LEU A 232 3.90 12.53 10.56
C LEU A 232 4.54 12.75 11.94
N LEU A 233 5.88 12.82 12.04
CA LEU A 233 6.56 13.11 13.30
C LEU A 233 6.16 14.47 13.87
N GLU A 234 6.16 15.52 13.05
CA GLU A 234 5.76 16.87 13.49
C GLU A 234 4.30 16.90 13.96
N LEU A 235 3.42 16.17 13.26
CA LEU A 235 2.02 16.04 13.63
C LEU A 235 1.83 15.21 14.92
N PHE A 236 2.67 14.20 15.18
CA PHE A 236 2.61 13.46 16.44
C PHE A 236 2.95 14.34 17.64
N GLU A 237 3.89 15.28 17.49
CA GLU A 237 4.20 16.29 18.50
C GLU A 237 3.11 17.36 18.65
N GLY A 238 2.10 17.35 17.76
CA GLY A 238 0.95 18.25 17.83
C GLY A 238 1.17 19.60 17.19
N LYS A 239 2.16 19.69 16.30
CA LYS A 239 2.39 20.89 15.52
C LYS A 239 1.21 21.11 14.53
N GLU A 240 0.83 22.36 14.36
CA GLU A 240 -0.16 22.73 13.35
C GLU A 240 0.38 22.43 11.94
N VAL A 241 -0.50 21.93 11.07
CA VAL A 241 -0.13 21.42 9.75
C VAL A 241 0.69 22.42 8.91
N PRO A 242 0.33 23.71 8.76
CA PRO A 242 1.12 24.65 7.93
C PRO A 242 2.53 24.91 8.49
N ALA A 243 2.70 24.83 9.81
CA ALA A 243 4.01 24.96 10.43
C ALA A 243 4.84 23.69 10.24
N ALA A 244 4.23 22.53 10.45
CA ALA A 244 4.87 21.24 10.24
C ALA A 244 5.39 21.07 8.80
N VAL A 245 4.60 21.45 7.79
CA VAL A 245 5.01 21.39 6.39
C VAL A 245 6.24 22.26 6.12
N ARG A 246 6.27 23.52 6.63
CA ARG A 246 7.43 24.40 6.43
C ARG A 246 8.70 23.83 7.05
N ASP A 247 8.62 23.32 8.28
CA ASP A 247 9.79 22.77 8.97
C ASP A 247 10.31 21.50 8.25
N VAL A 248 9.41 20.72 7.69
CA VAL A 248 9.77 19.54 6.90
C VAL A 248 10.41 19.94 5.56
N GLU A 249 9.88 20.97 4.88
CA GLU A 249 10.49 21.50 3.66
C GLU A 249 11.94 21.93 3.89
N GLU A 250 12.23 22.63 4.99
CA GLU A 250 13.61 23.03 5.34
C GLU A 250 14.53 21.81 5.51
N ARG A 251 14.07 20.80 6.23
CA ARG A 251 14.86 19.58 6.49
C ARG A 251 15.05 18.72 5.23
N VAL A 252 14.00 18.52 4.45
CA VAL A 252 14.03 17.69 3.23
C VAL A 252 14.80 18.40 2.13
N GLY A 253 14.72 19.71 2.03
CA GLY A 253 15.45 20.51 1.04
C GLY A 253 16.97 20.30 1.06
N LEU A 254 17.53 19.80 2.18
CA LEU A 254 18.95 19.48 2.33
C LEU A 254 19.28 18.02 1.92
N MET A 255 18.28 17.20 1.57
CA MET A 255 18.46 15.80 1.19
C MET A 255 18.53 15.65 -0.35
N GLY A 256 19.09 14.53 -0.82
CA GLY A 256 19.03 14.19 -2.25
C GLY A 256 17.58 14.11 -2.75
N PHE A 257 17.29 14.69 -3.91
CA PHE A 257 15.94 14.86 -4.49
C PHE A 257 14.95 15.66 -3.61
N GLY A 258 15.39 16.16 -2.47
CA GLY A 258 14.58 16.98 -1.57
C GLY A 258 14.09 18.28 -2.20
N PRO A 259 14.90 19.05 -2.90
CA PRO A 259 14.45 20.28 -3.56
C PRO A 259 13.30 20.06 -4.54
N GLU A 260 13.26 18.92 -5.23
CA GLU A 260 12.17 18.56 -6.13
C GLU A 260 10.86 18.31 -5.36
N VAL A 261 10.93 17.59 -4.24
CA VAL A 261 9.77 17.34 -3.38
C VAL A 261 9.26 18.65 -2.75
N CYS A 262 10.18 19.50 -2.26
CA CYS A 262 9.82 20.81 -1.69
C CYS A 262 9.12 21.71 -2.72
N LYS A 263 9.56 21.72 -3.98
CA LYS A 263 8.88 22.44 -5.06
C LYS A 263 7.42 21.98 -5.24
N LYS A 264 7.17 20.68 -5.18
CA LYS A 264 5.81 20.11 -5.28
C LYS A 264 4.95 20.46 -4.05
N SER A 265 5.52 20.42 -2.86
CA SER A 265 4.86 20.85 -1.62
C SER A 265 4.51 22.33 -1.65
N GLN A 266 5.42 23.17 -2.13
CA GLN A 266 5.19 24.60 -2.28
C GLN A 266 4.05 24.89 -3.27
N ALA A 267 4.02 24.22 -4.42
CA ALA A 267 2.93 24.34 -5.39
C ALA A 267 1.57 23.97 -4.76
N ALA A 268 1.54 22.93 -3.91
CA ALA A 268 0.34 22.56 -3.17
C ALA A 268 -0.15 23.67 -2.24
N ARG A 269 0.76 24.31 -1.49
CA ARG A 269 0.42 25.44 -0.59
C ARG A 269 -0.04 26.68 -1.35
N GLU A 270 0.56 26.98 -2.47
CA GLU A 270 0.16 28.12 -3.34
C GLU A 270 -1.26 27.95 -3.88
N ALA A 271 -1.69 26.70 -4.11
CA ALA A 271 -3.05 26.37 -4.57
C ALA A 271 -4.06 26.16 -3.44
N ASP A 272 -3.70 26.34 -2.16
CA ASP A 272 -4.57 26.03 -1.01
C ASP A 272 -5.92 26.76 -1.03
N GLN A 273 -5.96 27.99 -1.51
CA GLN A 273 -7.17 28.80 -1.60
C GLN A 273 -8.03 28.49 -2.83
N GLU A 274 -7.56 27.66 -3.75
CA GLU A 274 -8.35 27.28 -4.92
C GLU A 274 -9.39 26.20 -4.58
N GLU A 275 -10.41 26.07 -5.42
CA GLU A 275 -11.35 24.96 -5.35
C GLU A 275 -10.60 23.63 -5.62
N VAL A 276 -10.94 22.57 -4.84
CA VAL A 276 -10.17 21.30 -4.81
C VAL A 276 -10.04 20.67 -6.18
N VAL A 277 -11.15 20.55 -6.90
CA VAL A 277 -11.18 19.90 -8.22
C VAL A 277 -10.33 20.71 -9.22
N LYS A 278 -10.48 22.03 -9.21
CA LYS A 278 -9.71 22.92 -10.09
C LYS A 278 -8.21 22.80 -9.85
N ALA A 279 -7.75 22.83 -8.61
CA ALA A 279 -6.34 22.68 -8.30
C ALA A 279 -5.81 21.29 -8.66
N THR A 280 -6.56 20.22 -8.36
CA THR A 280 -6.17 18.85 -8.73
C THR A 280 -6.03 18.69 -10.24
N LEU A 281 -6.95 19.25 -11.02
CA LEU A 281 -6.86 19.24 -12.49
C LEU A 281 -5.64 20.04 -13.00
N ALA A 282 -5.31 21.16 -12.34
CA ALA A 282 -4.14 21.96 -12.70
C ALA A 282 -2.82 21.25 -12.42
N PHE A 283 -2.73 20.45 -11.36
CA PHE A 283 -1.54 19.61 -11.08
C PHE A 283 -1.41 18.44 -12.06
N GLY A 284 -2.50 18.00 -12.64
CA GLY A 284 -2.59 16.77 -13.43
C GLY A 284 -3.22 15.63 -12.63
N GLN A 285 -4.25 15.04 -13.20
CA GLN A 285 -5.05 13.99 -12.55
C GLN A 285 -4.48 12.61 -12.92
N SER A 286 -3.34 12.24 -12.33
CA SER A 286 -2.70 10.94 -12.57
C SER A 286 -1.82 10.49 -11.40
N CYS A 287 -1.30 9.26 -11.46
CA CYS A 287 -0.55 8.62 -10.38
C CYS A 287 0.89 9.12 -10.15
N PRO A 288 1.69 9.54 -11.17
CA PRO A 288 3.05 10.02 -10.94
C PRO A 288 3.12 11.10 -9.87
N LEU A 289 4.19 11.09 -9.07
CA LEU A 289 4.41 12.02 -7.96
C LEU A 289 4.41 13.49 -8.37
N GLU A 290 4.68 13.78 -9.63
CA GLU A 290 4.57 15.14 -10.19
C GLU A 290 3.15 15.70 -10.02
N HIS A 291 2.14 14.86 -10.18
CA HIS A 291 0.72 15.23 -10.12
C HIS A 291 0.07 14.86 -8.78
N SER A 292 0.33 13.64 -8.32
CA SER A 292 -0.34 13.08 -7.15
C SER A 292 0.17 13.67 -5.83
N PHE A 293 1.46 13.99 -5.71
CA PHE A 293 2.01 14.52 -4.48
C PHE A 293 1.46 15.92 -4.14
N PRO A 294 1.47 16.93 -5.05
CA PRO A 294 0.86 18.22 -4.74
C PRO A 294 -0.66 18.12 -4.50
N SER A 295 -1.35 17.23 -5.23
CA SER A 295 -2.80 17.01 -5.03
C SER A 295 -3.09 16.45 -3.64
N ALA A 296 -2.31 15.49 -3.15
CA ALA A 296 -2.44 14.90 -1.81
C ALA A 296 -2.02 15.89 -0.72
N SER A 297 -0.92 16.62 -0.93
CA SER A 297 -0.33 17.54 0.06
C SER A 297 -1.12 18.83 0.26
N ARG A 298 -1.99 19.20 -0.66
CA ARG A 298 -2.79 20.42 -0.62
C ARG A 298 -3.73 20.49 0.60
N ARG A 299 -4.04 19.38 1.22
CA ARG A 299 -4.94 19.28 2.37
C ARG A 299 -4.22 19.20 3.71
N PHE A 300 -2.91 19.43 3.69
CA PHE A 300 -2.10 19.51 4.89
C PHE A 300 -2.12 20.88 5.57
#